data_60227fe72d191c37e627fafb13e84805
#
_entry.id   60227fe72d191c37e627fafb13e84805
#
_cell.length_a   1.000
_cell.length_b   1.000
_cell.length_c   1.000
_cell.angle_alpha   90.00
_cell.angle_beta   90.00
_cell.angle_gamma   90.00
#
_symmetry.space_group_name_H-M   'P 1'
#
loop_
_entity.id
_entity.type
_entity.pdbx_description
1 polymer ?
#
loop_
_entity_poly.entity_id
_entity_poly.type
_entity_poly.pdbx_seq_one_letter_code
_entity_poly.pdbx_strand_id
1 'polypeptide(L)'
;MNIGTLTINSSLALAPMAGVTDVAFRQICAELGAGYTITELISSKALCYHDKKTLSLLQQFPGEHPAAVQIFGSDPICMAEAAQIALEHSGADVVCLLYTSPSPRD
;
A
#
# COMPACT_ATOMS: atom_id res chain seq x y z
N MET A 1 -7.96 11.18 -14.07
CA MET A 1 -8.35 11.09 -12.66
C MET A 1 -7.23 11.61 -11.78
N ASN A 2 -7.56 12.37 -10.75
CA ASN A 2 -6.57 12.96 -9.88
C ASN A 2 -6.81 12.55 -8.42
N ILE A 3 -5.70 12.34 -7.68
CA ILE A 3 -5.72 12.17 -6.23
C ILE A 3 -4.82 13.28 -5.67
N GLY A 4 -5.42 14.34 -5.08
CA GLY A 4 -4.67 15.52 -4.70
C GLY A 4 -4.00 16.13 -5.92
N THR A 5 -2.66 16.26 -5.87
CA THR A 5 -1.86 16.74 -7.00
C THR A 5 -1.38 15.61 -7.92
N LEU A 6 -1.67 14.35 -7.59
CA LEU A 6 -1.26 13.19 -8.36
C LEU A 6 -2.23 12.96 -9.53
N THR A 7 -1.69 12.87 -10.75
CA THR A 7 -2.47 12.58 -11.95
C THR A 7 -2.34 11.12 -12.33
N ILE A 8 -3.47 10.43 -12.52
CA ILE A 8 -3.54 9.05 -12.97
C ILE A 8 -4.09 9.04 -14.39
N ASN A 9 -3.28 8.60 -15.35
CA ASN A 9 -3.61 8.68 -16.78
C ASN A 9 -4.54 7.58 -17.27
N SER A 10 -4.67 6.49 -16.49
CA SER A 10 -5.56 5.39 -16.83
C SER A 10 -6.78 5.41 -15.92
N SER A 11 -7.94 4.96 -16.44
CA SER A 11 -9.14 4.78 -15.63
C SER A 11 -9.15 3.43 -14.89
N LEU A 12 -8.13 2.59 -15.11
CA LEU A 12 -8.03 1.26 -14.50
C LEU A 12 -7.08 1.29 -13.33
N ALA A 13 -7.53 0.77 -12.19
CA ALA A 13 -6.71 0.60 -11.00
C ALA A 13 -6.77 -0.87 -10.56
N LEU A 14 -5.63 -1.38 -10.07
CA LEU A 14 -5.58 -2.72 -9.51
C LEU A 14 -5.99 -2.67 -8.05
N ALA A 15 -7.05 -3.40 -7.70
CA ALA A 15 -7.49 -3.52 -6.30
C ALA A 15 -6.54 -4.40 -5.50
N PRO A 16 -6.29 -4.09 -4.23
CA PRO A 16 -5.41 -4.90 -3.39
C PRO A 16 -6.07 -6.23 -3.02
N MET A 17 -5.29 -7.32 -3.07
CA MET A 17 -5.73 -8.66 -2.68
C MET A 17 -4.60 -9.36 -1.94
N ALA A 18 -4.82 -9.70 -0.67
CA ALA A 18 -3.81 -10.36 0.15
C ALA A 18 -3.33 -11.66 -0.50
N GLY A 19 -2.01 -11.85 -0.54
CA GLY A 19 -1.39 -13.01 -1.15
C GLY A 19 -1.39 -13.01 -2.68
N VAL A 20 -2.01 -12.04 -3.33
CA VAL A 20 -2.13 -11.97 -4.79
C VAL A 20 -1.40 -10.75 -5.36
N THR A 21 -1.62 -9.56 -4.80
CA THR A 21 -1.05 -8.32 -5.32
C THR A 21 0.39 -8.09 -4.82
N ASP A 22 1.26 -9.06 -5.03
CA ASP A 22 2.68 -8.88 -4.80
C ASP A 22 3.30 -8.00 -5.90
N VAL A 23 4.58 -7.68 -5.75
CA VAL A 23 5.26 -6.78 -6.67
C VAL A 23 5.26 -7.32 -8.10
N ALA A 24 5.42 -8.63 -8.29
CA ALA A 24 5.45 -9.24 -9.61
C ALA A 24 4.07 -9.17 -10.29
N PHE A 25 3.01 -9.45 -9.55
CA PHE A 25 1.64 -9.37 -10.06
C PHE A 25 1.28 -7.93 -10.42
N ARG A 26 1.64 -6.97 -9.57
CA ARG A 26 1.39 -5.55 -9.85
C ARG A 26 2.10 -5.09 -11.12
N GLN A 27 3.34 -5.57 -11.33
CA GLN A 27 4.10 -5.24 -12.54
C GLN A 27 3.40 -5.75 -13.80
N ILE A 28 2.90 -6.98 -13.77
CA ILE A 28 2.17 -7.57 -14.90
C ILE A 28 0.91 -6.75 -15.18
N CYS A 29 0.15 -6.41 -14.15
CA CYS A 29 -1.09 -5.63 -14.32
C CYS A 29 -0.80 -4.22 -14.86
N ALA A 30 0.29 -3.60 -14.42
CA ALA A 30 0.69 -2.29 -14.94
C ALA A 30 1.04 -2.36 -16.43
N GLU A 31 1.72 -3.41 -16.86
CA GLU A 31 2.04 -3.64 -18.25
C GLU A 31 0.80 -3.87 -19.10
N LEU A 32 -0.27 -4.41 -18.50
CA LEU A 32 -1.54 -4.65 -19.16
C LEU A 32 -2.50 -3.46 -19.10
N GLY A 33 -2.08 -2.32 -18.54
CA GLY A 33 -2.85 -1.09 -18.59
C GLY A 33 -3.35 -0.55 -17.25
N ALA A 34 -3.07 -1.19 -16.13
CA ALA A 34 -3.40 -0.61 -14.83
C ALA A 34 -2.56 0.64 -14.59
N GLY A 35 -3.22 1.77 -14.39
CA GLY A 35 -2.54 3.06 -14.19
C GLY A 35 -2.31 3.41 -12.73
N TYR A 36 -2.77 2.60 -11.81
CA TYR A 36 -2.64 2.80 -10.38
C TYR A 36 -2.63 1.44 -9.69
N THR A 37 -1.63 1.21 -8.84
CA THR A 37 -1.48 -0.07 -8.14
C THR A 37 -1.45 0.17 -6.64
N ILE A 38 -1.98 -0.81 -5.88
CA ILE A 38 -2.03 -0.74 -4.43
C ILE A 38 -1.46 -2.04 -3.88
N THR A 39 -0.58 -1.95 -2.88
CA THR A 39 -0.03 -3.16 -2.24
C THR A 39 -1.12 -3.96 -1.54
N GLU A 40 -0.83 -5.22 -1.26
CA GLU A 40 -1.67 -5.98 -0.34
C GLU A 40 -1.66 -5.32 1.05
N LEU A 41 -2.60 -5.72 1.88
CA LEU A 41 -2.82 -5.12 3.20
C LEU A 41 -1.64 -5.39 4.13
N ILE A 42 -1.02 -4.33 4.66
CA ILE A 42 0.18 -4.42 5.50
C ILE A 42 -0.14 -3.98 6.92
N SER A 43 0.25 -4.80 7.90
CA SER A 43 0.00 -4.50 9.31
C SER A 43 0.84 -3.32 9.78
N SER A 44 0.18 -2.28 10.31
CA SER A 44 0.86 -1.13 10.89
C SER A 44 1.68 -1.53 12.11
N LYS A 45 1.16 -2.44 12.93
CA LYS A 45 1.86 -2.93 14.11
C LYS A 45 3.15 -3.65 13.74
N ALA A 46 3.10 -4.49 12.72
CA ALA A 46 4.29 -5.20 12.25
C ALA A 46 5.33 -4.24 11.68
N LEU A 47 4.92 -3.17 11.00
CA LEU A 47 5.84 -2.13 10.53
C LEU A 47 6.52 -1.42 11.70
N CYS A 48 5.78 -1.09 12.75
CA CYS A 48 6.35 -0.44 13.93
C CYS A 48 7.40 -1.32 14.62
N TYR A 49 7.26 -2.64 14.54
CA TYR A 49 8.26 -3.58 15.06
C TYR A 49 9.39 -3.86 14.06
N HIS A 50 9.38 -3.24 12.90
CA HIS A 50 10.38 -3.43 11.84
C HIS A 50 10.52 -4.89 11.42
N ASP A 51 9.40 -5.61 11.33
CA ASP A 51 9.37 -7.00 10.89
C ASP A 51 9.89 -7.10 9.45
N LYS A 52 10.93 -7.90 9.24
CA LYS A 52 11.60 -7.99 7.94
C LYS A 52 10.69 -8.48 6.83
N LYS A 53 9.85 -9.46 7.13
CA LYS A 53 8.91 -9.99 6.13
C LYS A 53 7.90 -8.92 5.73
N THR A 54 7.41 -8.17 6.71
CA THR A 54 6.47 -7.07 6.45
C THR A 54 7.14 -5.95 5.66
N LEU A 55 8.37 -5.58 6.00
CA LEU A 55 9.12 -4.58 5.25
C LEU A 55 9.34 -5.01 3.79
N SER A 56 9.48 -6.30 3.53
CA SER A 56 9.63 -6.80 2.16
C SER A 56 8.38 -6.58 1.31
N LEU A 57 7.21 -6.46 1.93
CA LEU A 57 5.95 -6.19 1.23
C LEU A 57 5.89 -4.76 0.67
N LEU A 58 6.77 -3.88 1.13
CA LEU A 58 6.85 -2.49 0.64
C LEU A 58 7.62 -2.38 -0.67
N GLN A 59 8.22 -3.46 -1.15
CA GLN A 59 9.01 -3.45 -2.37
C GLN A 59 8.16 -3.05 -3.58
N GLN A 60 8.71 -2.18 -4.41
CA GLN A 60 8.09 -1.77 -5.67
C GLN A 60 8.94 -2.23 -6.85
N PHE A 61 8.31 -2.42 -8.01
CA PHE A 61 9.06 -2.59 -9.24
C PHE A 61 9.52 -1.22 -9.78
N PRO A 62 10.61 -1.17 -10.55
CA PRO A 62 11.10 0.10 -11.09
C PRO A 62 10.03 0.81 -11.91
N GLY A 63 9.77 2.07 -11.57
CA GLY A 63 8.77 2.87 -12.27
C GLY A 63 7.33 2.63 -11.82
N GLU A 64 7.11 1.95 -10.71
CA GLU A 64 5.76 1.75 -10.16
C GLU A 64 5.23 3.07 -9.60
N HIS A 65 4.72 3.90 -10.48
CA HIS A 65 4.09 5.18 -10.15
C HIS A 65 2.95 5.43 -11.15
N PRO A 66 1.76 5.87 -10.73
CA PRO A 66 1.33 6.09 -9.33
C PRO A 66 1.09 4.78 -8.59
N ALA A 67 1.48 4.76 -7.34
CA ALA A 67 1.35 3.57 -6.50
C ALA A 67 0.98 3.93 -5.07
N ALA A 68 0.25 3.05 -4.42
CA ALA A 68 -0.16 3.21 -3.03
C ALA A 68 0.29 2.03 -2.19
N VAL A 69 0.56 2.31 -0.92
CA VAL A 69 0.73 1.31 0.13
C VAL A 69 -0.52 1.32 0.98
N GLN A 70 -1.10 0.15 1.22
CA GLN A 70 -2.27 0.03 2.09
C GLN A 70 -1.86 -0.57 3.44
N ILE A 71 -2.11 0.18 4.52
CA ILE A 71 -1.82 -0.29 5.88
C ILE A 71 -3.10 -0.37 6.70
N PHE A 72 -3.12 -1.27 7.67
CA PHE A 72 -4.27 -1.44 8.55
C PHE A 72 -3.84 -1.44 10.01
N GLY A 73 -4.75 -1.04 10.90
CA GLY A 73 -4.52 -1.02 12.33
C GLY A 73 -5.64 -0.32 13.06
N SER A 74 -5.55 -0.29 14.40
CA SER A 74 -6.54 0.34 15.25
C SER A 74 -5.97 1.43 16.16
N ASP A 75 -4.65 1.53 16.26
CA ASP A 75 -3.96 2.52 17.09
C ASP A 75 -3.53 3.71 16.23
N PRO A 76 -4.08 4.91 16.44
CA PRO A 76 -3.73 6.08 15.62
C PRO A 76 -2.25 6.45 15.66
N ILE A 77 -1.60 6.30 16.80
CA ILE A 77 -0.17 6.64 16.92
C ILE A 77 0.67 5.65 16.12
N CYS A 78 0.38 4.37 16.25
CA CYS A 78 1.05 3.32 15.48
C CYS A 78 0.79 3.48 13.99
N MET A 79 -0.44 3.84 13.60
CA MET A 79 -0.77 4.07 12.19
C MET A 79 0.03 5.22 11.59
N ALA A 80 0.18 6.33 12.35
CA ALA A 80 0.95 7.48 11.87
C ALA A 80 2.43 7.12 11.68
N GLU A 81 3.00 6.40 12.63
CA GLU A 81 4.39 5.94 12.55
C GLU A 81 4.57 4.95 11.41
N ALA A 82 3.66 4.00 11.26
CA ALA A 82 3.69 3.03 10.19
C ALA A 82 3.58 3.67 8.81
N ALA A 83 2.74 4.70 8.66
CA ALA A 83 2.61 5.43 7.41
C ALA A 83 3.93 6.08 7.01
N GLN A 84 4.65 6.65 7.96
CA GLN A 84 5.94 7.24 7.71
C GLN A 84 6.98 6.19 7.30
N ILE A 85 7.02 5.07 8.01
CA ILE A 85 7.92 3.95 7.68
C ILE A 85 7.60 3.43 6.27
N ALA A 86 6.33 3.26 5.95
CA ALA A 86 5.91 2.77 4.65
C ALA A 86 6.38 3.70 3.51
N LEU A 87 6.20 5.00 3.67
CA LEU A 87 6.63 5.97 2.66
C LEU A 87 8.15 6.00 2.49
N GLU A 88 8.89 5.92 3.59
CA GLU A 88 10.36 5.96 3.56
C GLU A 88 10.95 4.73 2.87
N HIS A 89 10.32 3.56 3.02
CA HIS A 89 10.85 2.31 2.49
C HIS A 89 10.30 1.93 1.12
N SER A 90 9.14 2.48 0.73
CA SER A 90 8.51 2.07 -0.53
C SER A 90 8.69 3.08 -1.67
N GLY A 91 8.74 4.36 -1.35
CA GLY A 91 8.65 5.38 -2.37
C GLY A 91 7.26 5.54 -2.97
N ALA A 92 6.23 5.01 -2.32
CA ALA A 92 4.87 5.12 -2.80
C ALA A 92 4.38 6.57 -2.81
N ASP A 93 3.43 6.86 -3.70
CA ASP A 93 2.86 8.20 -3.86
C ASP A 93 1.70 8.45 -2.89
N VAL A 94 1.04 7.37 -2.43
CA VAL A 94 -0.17 7.43 -1.61
C VAL A 94 -0.10 6.37 -0.52
N VAL A 95 -0.60 6.69 0.67
CA VAL A 95 -0.83 5.72 1.74
C VAL A 95 -2.33 5.59 1.93
N CYS A 96 -2.84 4.38 1.79
CA CYS A 96 -4.24 4.06 2.08
C CYS A 96 -4.35 3.53 3.50
N LEU A 97 -5.32 4.01 4.23
CA LEU A 97 -5.51 3.62 5.62
C LEU A 97 -6.79 2.81 5.75
N LEU A 98 -6.68 1.63 6.34
CA LEU A 98 -7.82 0.85 6.79
C LEU A 98 -7.81 0.84 8.31
N TYR A 99 -8.62 1.70 8.91
CA TYR A 99 -8.72 1.79 10.36
C TYR A 99 -9.70 0.74 10.86
N THR A 100 -9.22 -0.15 11.73
CA THR A 100 -10.08 -1.22 12.28
C THR A 100 -10.56 -0.81 13.67
N SER A 101 -11.87 -0.98 13.87
CA SER A 101 -12.49 -0.73 15.18
C SER A 101 -12.20 -1.89 16.14
N PRO A 102 -11.94 -1.62 17.42
CA PRO A 102 -11.76 -2.69 18.41
C PRO A 102 -13.09 -3.31 18.84
N SER A 103 -14.09 -3.30 17.99
CA SER A 103 -15.39 -3.90 18.29
C SER A 103 -15.28 -5.41 18.50
N PRO A 104 -15.96 -5.98 19.50
CA PRO A 104 -15.91 -7.43 19.71
C PRO A 104 -16.54 -8.25 18.57
N ARG A 105 -17.17 -7.61 17.62
CA ARG A 105 -17.73 -8.28 16.44
C ARG A 105 -16.80 -8.32 15.25
N ASP A 106 -15.73 -7.62 15.33
CA ASP A 106 -14.79 -7.49 14.22
C ASP A 106 -13.73 -8.58 14.25
#